data_bcd95ab65eb25d90b4f0e78e8e86e6fa
#
_entry.id   bcd95ab65eb25d90b4f0e78e8e86e6fa
#
_cell.length_a   1.000
_cell.length_b   1.000
_cell.length_c   1.000
_cell.angle_alpha   90.00
_cell.angle_beta   90.00
_cell.angle_gamma   90.00
#
_symmetry.space_group_name_H-M   'P 1'
#
loop_
_entity.id
_entity.type
_entity.pdbx_description
1 polymer ?
#
loop_
_entity_poly.entity_id
_entity_poly.type
_entity_poly.pdbx_seq_one_letter_code
_entity_poly.pdbx_strand_id
1 'polypeptide(L)'
;MPAFGYPHCGALTAHSPFWQGQDTGYDSYRIEMWCRLPTAGPPPVFKNYADYRAFIQKLIDTGITNDPTKIYWDIRLSERFPTVEFHMSDVCASIDEAVMLAGLIRALAHTC
;
A
#
# COMPACT_ATOMS: atom_id res chain seq x y z
N MET A 1 -13.90 -14.05 4.19
CA MET A 1 -13.46 -13.09 5.19
C MET A 1 -13.66 -11.71 4.59
N PRO A 2 -14.31 -10.76 5.27
CA PRO A 2 -14.46 -9.42 4.75
C PRO A 2 -13.09 -8.79 4.62
N ALA A 3 -12.88 -8.08 3.52
CA ALA A 3 -11.70 -7.23 3.32
C ALA A 3 -11.73 -6.13 4.39
N PHE A 4 -11.11 -6.40 5.54
CA PHE A 4 -11.05 -5.46 6.63
C PHE A 4 -10.23 -4.25 6.22
N GLY A 5 -10.91 -3.15 6.03
CA GLY A 5 -10.67 -1.82 6.52
C GLY A 5 -9.26 -1.22 6.48
N TYR A 6 -8.39 -1.59 5.50
CA TYR A 6 -7.13 -0.88 5.25
C TYR A 6 -7.29 0.60 4.81
N PRO A 7 -8.45 1.07 4.29
CA PRO A 7 -8.62 2.49 3.97
C PRO A 7 -8.44 3.43 5.17
N HIS A 8 -8.65 2.94 6.40
CA HIS A 8 -8.62 3.80 7.58
C HIS A 8 -7.20 4.17 8.05
N CYS A 9 -6.18 3.34 7.75
CA CYS A 9 -4.81 3.70 8.10
C CYS A 9 -4.26 4.84 7.22
N GLY A 10 -4.70 4.92 5.97
CA GLY A 10 -4.34 6.03 5.08
C GLY A 10 -4.88 7.37 5.56
N ALA A 11 -6.09 7.39 6.16
CA ALA A 11 -6.69 8.61 6.69
C ALA A 11 -5.93 9.21 7.89
N LEU A 12 -5.19 8.37 8.64
CA LEU A 12 -4.40 8.83 9.80
C LEU A 12 -3.15 9.62 9.42
N THR A 13 -2.73 9.56 8.15
CA THR A 13 -1.52 10.20 7.64
C THR A 13 -1.80 10.96 6.34
N ALA A 14 -3.03 11.42 6.13
CA ALA A 14 -3.44 12.17 4.97
C ALA A 14 -3.02 13.65 5.12
N HIS A 15 -1.78 13.98 4.70
CA HIS A 15 -1.17 15.30 4.88
C HIS A 15 -0.67 15.92 3.58
N SER A 16 -1.19 15.50 2.42
CA SER A 16 -0.74 16.00 1.12
C SER A 16 -1.88 16.56 0.26
N PRO A 17 -2.58 17.62 0.72
CA PRO A 17 -3.72 18.21 0.00
C PRO A 17 -3.30 19.05 -1.22
N PHE A 18 -2.03 19.48 -1.30
CA PHE A 18 -1.58 20.38 -2.34
C PHE A 18 -0.88 19.67 -3.49
N TRP A 19 -1.17 20.11 -4.72
CA TRP A 19 -0.47 19.72 -5.93
C TRP A 19 -0.06 20.96 -6.74
N GLN A 20 1.23 21.09 -7.01
CA GLN A 20 1.78 22.26 -7.73
C GLN A 20 1.34 23.61 -7.13
N GLY A 21 1.26 23.69 -5.80
CA GLY A 21 0.86 24.90 -5.09
C GLY A 21 -0.64 25.17 -5.06
N GLN A 22 -1.46 24.29 -5.62
CA GLN A 22 -2.92 24.38 -5.62
C GLN A 22 -3.51 23.43 -4.58
N ASP A 23 -4.49 23.92 -3.83
CA ASP A 23 -5.32 23.06 -2.98
C ASP A 23 -6.23 22.20 -3.87
N THR A 24 -6.13 20.89 -3.71
CA THR A 24 -6.88 19.93 -4.54
C THR A 24 -8.24 19.55 -3.96
N GLY A 25 -8.50 19.92 -2.71
CA GLY A 25 -9.70 19.51 -1.97
C GLY A 25 -9.67 18.08 -1.45
N TYR A 26 -8.56 17.36 -1.60
CA TYR A 26 -8.34 16.02 -1.04
C TYR A 26 -7.44 16.11 0.18
N ASP A 27 -7.68 15.28 1.17
CA ASP A 27 -6.79 15.17 2.34
C ASP A 27 -5.40 14.63 1.94
N SER A 28 -5.36 13.69 0.99
CA SER A 28 -4.13 13.21 0.35
C SER A 28 -4.30 13.09 -1.16
N TYR A 29 -3.84 14.07 -1.90
CA TYR A 29 -3.78 13.99 -3.36
C TYR A 29 -2.74 12.98 -3.85
N ARG A 30 -1.72 12.69 -3.05
CA ARG A 30 -0.75 11.62 -3.32
C ARG A 30 -1.45 10.28 -3.49
N ILE A 31 -2.39 9.93 -2.62
CA ILE A 31 -3.14 8.67 -2.71
C ILE A 31 -3.96 8.63 -4.00
N GLU A 32 -4.63 9.73 -4.37
CA GLU A 32 -5.37 9.85 -5.62
C GLU A 32 -4.48 9.63 -6.85
N MET A 33 -3.28 10.19 -6.85
CA MET A 33 -2.31 9.99 -7.93
C MET A 33 -1.76 8.57 -7.94
N TRP A 34 -1.51 8.00 -6.76
CA TRP A 34 -1.02 6.63 -6.61
C TRP A 34 -2.02 5.62 -7.16
N CYS A 35 -3.31 5.78 -6.87
CA CYS A 35 -4.39 4.91 -7.34
C CYS A 35 -4.57 4.91 -8.87
N ARG A 36 -3.94 5.82 -9.60
CA ARG A 36 -3.92 5.83 -11.08
C ARG A 36 -2.84 4.95 -11.68
N LEU A 37 -1.89 4.47 -10.87
CA LEU A 37 -0.84 3.58 -11.36
C LEU A 37 -1.40 2.17 -11.60
N PRO A 38 -0.92 1.46 -12.63
CA PRO A 38 -1.21 0.04 -12.78
C PRO A 38 -0.83 -0.71 -11.51
N THR A 39 -1.63 -1.65 -11.09
CA THR A 39 -1.40 -2.46 -9.89
C THR A 39 -1.50 -1.72 -8.54
N ALA A 40 -1.92 -0.45 -8.52
CA ALA A 40 -2.17 0.25 -7.26
C ALA A 40 -3.43 -0.25 -6.55
N GLY A 41 -3.52 0.06 -5.25
CA GLY A 41 -4.66 -0.31 -4.42
C GLY A 41 -4.48 -1.62 -3.64
N PRO A 42 -5.56 -2.14 -3.03
CA PRO A 42 -5.48 -3.34 -2.21
C PRO A 42 -5.12 -4.57 -3.06
N PRO A 43 -4.24 -5.47 -2.55
CA PRO A 43 -3.90 -6.69 -3.25
C PRO A 43 -5.10 -7.64 -3.34
N PRO A 44 -5.16 -8.52 -4.35
CA PRO A 44 -6.08 -9.64 -4.35
C PRO A 44 -5.88 -10.54 -3.12
N VAL A 45 -6.93 -11.24 -2.70
CA VAL A 45 -6.83 -12.22 -1.63
C VAL A 45 -6.23 -13.52 -2.18
N PHE A 46 -5.13 -13.97 -1.61
CA PHE A 46 -4.45 -15.21 -1.97
C PHE A 46 -4.68 -16.28 -0.91
N LYS A 47 -4.83 -17.53 -1.33
CA LYS A 47 -5.01 -18.66 -0.41
C LYS A 47 -3.72 -19.04 0.29
N ASN A 48 -2.59 -18.85 -0.39
CA ASN A 48 -1.26 -19.21 0.09
C ASN A 48 -0.17 -18.46 -0.70
N TYR A 49 1.07 -18.60 -0.30
CA TYR A 49 2.22 -17.97 -0.94
C TYR A 49 2.44 -18.42 -2.40
N ALA A 50 2.13 -19.67 -2.73
CA ALA A 50 2.30 -20.16 -4.10
C ALA A 50 1.33 -19.46 -5.07
N ASP A 51 0.08 -19.25 -4.65
CA ASP A 51 -0.91 -18.50 -5.43
C ASP A 51 -0.47 -17.04 -5.62
N TYR A 52 0.06 -16.41 -4.56
CA TYR A 52 0.65 -15.07 -4.64
C TYR A 52 1.76 -15.02 -5.70
N ARG A 53 2.74 -15.91 -5.63
CA ARG A 53 3.86 -15.97 -6.59
C ARG A 53 3.40 -16.22 -8.01
N ALA A 54 2.45 -17.12 -8.20
CA ALA A 54 1.88 -17.41 -9.52
C ALA A 54 1.17 -16.19 -10.12
N PHE A 55 0.50 -15.39 -9.29
CA PHE A 55 -0.15 -14.16 -9.73
C PHE A 55 0.87 -13.08 -10.13
N ILE A 56 1.92 -12.89 -9.32
CA ILE A 56 3.04 -11.99 -9.67
C ILE A 56 3.64 -12.37 -11.02
N GLN A 57 3.90 -13.67 -11.25
CA GLN A 57 4.44 -14.13 -12.51
C GLN A 57 3.51 -13.82 -13.69
N LYS A 58 2.20 -13.97 -13.53
CA LYS A 58 1.23 -13.59 -14.56
C LYS A 58 1.29 -12.10 -14.90
N LEU A 59 1.44 -11.22 -13.89
CA LEU A 59 1.59 -9.77 -14.14
C LEU A 59 2.85 -9.47 -14.95
N ILE A 60 3.93 -10.18 -14.70
CA ILE A 60 5.19 -10.08 -15.48
C ILE A 60 4.96 -10.60 -16.90
N ASP A 61 4.35 -11.77 -17.05
CA ASP A 61 4.11 -12.41 -18.36
C ASP A 61 3.19 -11.57 -19.26
N THR A 62 2.27 -10.80 -18.67
CA THR A 62 1.41 -9.87 -19.44
C THR A 62 2.10 -8.56 -19.82
N GLY A 63 3.31 -8.32 -19.34
CA GLY A 63 4.06 -7.09 -19.61
C GLY A 63 3.56 -5.86 -18.83
N ILE A 64 2.64 -6.02 -17.87
CA ILE A 64 2.20 -4.93 -16.99
C ILE A 64 3.37 -4.40 -16.17
N THR A 65 4.25 -5.29 -15.75
CA THR A 65 5.52 -4.94 -15.11
C THR A 65 6.59 -5.94 -15.54
N ASN A 66 7.84 -5.50 -15.57
CA ASN A 66 9.01 -6.37 -15.78
C ASN A 66 9.78 -6.66 -14.49
N ASP A 67 9.31 -6.11 -13.37
CA ASP A 67 9.98 -6.16 -12.08
C ASP A 67 8.93 -6.31 -10.98
N PRO A 68 8.95 -7.41 -10.19
CA PRO A 68 8.00 -7.62 -9.11
C PRO A 68 8.05 -6.51 -8.04
N THR A 69 9.16 -5.78 -7.93
CA THR A 69 9.28 -4.65 -7.01
C THR A 69 8.48 -3.42 -7.45
N LYS A 70 8.00 -3.40 -8.68
CA LYS A 70 7.16 -2.32 -9.26
C LYS A 70 5.67 -2.63 -9.23
N ILE A 71 5.24 -3.52 -8.36
CA ILE A 71 3.84 -3.75 -8.06
C ILE A 71 3.45 -2.82 -6.92
N TYR A 72 2.47 -1.96 -7.15
CA TYR A 72 2.14 -0.83 -6.28
C TYR A 72 0.95 -1.10 -5.36
N TRP A 73 0.72 -2.36 -5.00
CA TRP A 73 -0.31 -2.69 -3.99
C TRP A 73 -0.03 -1.99 -2.66
N ASP A 74 -1.09 -1.67 -1.95
CA ASP A 74 -1.02 -1.06 -0.61
C ASP A 74 -0.24 -1.92 0.38
N ILE A 75 -0.28 -3.24 0.18
CA ILE A 75 0.45 -4.23 0.97
C ILE A 75 1.04 -5.26 0.02
N ARG A 76 2.33 -5.52 0.15
CA ARG A 76 3.00 -6.59 -0.60
C ARG A 76 4.10 -7.26 0.21
N LEU A 77 4.49 -8.45 -0.20
CA LEU A 77 5.67 -9.12 0.34
C LEU A 77 6.93 -8.54 -0.29
N SER A 78 7.98 -8.36 0.49
CA SER A 78 9.28 -7.96 -0.04
C SER A 78 9.91 -9.11 -0.84
N GLU A 79 10.51 -8.78 -1.98
CA GLU A 79 11.24 -9.76 -2.80
C GLU A 79 12.62 -10.11 -2.22
N ARG A 80 13.16 -9.27 -1.33
CA ARG A 80 14.53 -9.41 -0.80
C ARG A 80 14.60 -9.85 0.65
N PHE A 81 13.56 -9.55 1.42
CA PHE A 81 13.56 -9.77 2.86
C PHE A 81 12.27 -10.47 3.30
N PRO A 82 12.30 -11.25 4.39
CA PRO A 82 11.09 -11.88 4.94
C PRO A 82 10.22 -10.83 5.68
N THR A 83 9.81 -9.79 4.96
CA THR A 83 9.04 -8.66 5.48
C THR A 83 7.85 -8.34 4.60
N VAL A 84 6.88 -7.65 5.18
CA VAL A 84 5.72 -7.08 4.49
C VAL A 84 5.93 -5.58 4.36
N GLU A 85 5.71 -5.04 3.18
CA GLU A 85 5.79 -3.62 2.86
C GLU A 85 4.39 -3.03 2.80
N PHE A 86 4.21 -1.85 3.41
CA PHE A 86 2.96 -1.10 3.43
C PHE A 86 3.16 0.24 2.73
N HIS A 87 2.34 0.52 1.72
CA HIS A 87 2.48 1.69 0.85
C HIS A 87 1.32 2.69 0.96
N MET A 88 0.45 2.53 1.93
CA MET A 88 -0.83 3.23 2.03
C MET A 88 -0.77 4.59 2.75
N SER A 89 0.36 4.97 3.34
CA SER A 89 0.47 6.19 4.14
C SER A 89 1.24 7.30 3.43
N ASP A 90 0.91 8.54 3.76
CA ASP A 90 1.76 9.70 3.48
C ASP A 90 2.96 9.73 4.43
N VAL A 91 3.87 10.66 4.20
CA VAL A 91 4.99 10.90 5.12
C VAL A 91 4.44 11.40 6.44
N CYS A 92 4.82 10.75 7.55
CA CYS A 92 4.43 11.21 8.88
C CYS A 92 5.08 12.56 9.20
N ALA A 93 4.34 13.45 9.82
CA ALA A 93 4.83 14.78 10.19
C ALA A 93 5.77 14.74 11.41
N SER A 94 5.72 13.68 12.21
CA SER A 94 6.57 13.50 13.39
C SER A 94 7.03 12.05 13.56
N ILE A 95 8.06 11.86 14.39
CA ILE A 95 8.54 10.52 14.76
C ILE A 95 7.47 9.76 15.54
N ASP A 96 6.73 10.44 16.40
CA ASP A 96 5.67 9.82 17.21
C ASP A 96 4.53 9.28 16.34
N GLU A 97 4.14 9.98 15.29
CA GLU A 97 3.18 9.49 14.30
C GLU A 97 3.70 8.25 13.57
N ALA A 98 4.97 8.24 13.17
CA ALA A 98 5.58 7.08 12.51
C ALA A 98 5.59 5.85 13.43
N VAL A 99 5.94 6.03 14.70
CA VAL A 99 5.94 4.95 15.71
C VAL A 99 4.50 4.47 15.97
N MET A 100 3.54 5.38 16.12
CA MET A 100 2.13 5.04 16.29
C MET A 100 1.61 4.24 15.10
N LEU A 101 1.86 4.70 13.88
CA LEU A 101 1.44 4.03 12.65
C LEU A 101 2.04 2.62 12.54
N ALA A 102 3.33 2.47 12.81
CA ALA A 102 4.00 1.17 12.82
C ALA A 102 3.38 0.22 13.86
N GLY A 103 3.04 0.73 15.04
CA GLY A 103 2.35 -0.02 16.09
C GLY A 103 0.95 -0.48 15.67
N LEU A 104 0.17 0.39 15.04
CA LEU A 104 -1.16 0.07 14.52
C LEU A 104 -1.11 -0.97 13.40
N ILE A 105 -0.22 -0.80 12.43
CA ILE A 105 -0.01 -1.75 11.33
C ILE A 105 0.37 -3.13 11.89
N ARG A 106 1.31 -3.17 12.84
CA ARG A 106 1.72 -4.42 13.50
C ARG A 106 0.55 -5.09 14.23
N ALA A 107 -0.25 -4.32 14.98
CA ALA A 107 -1.41 -4.84 15.69
C ALA A 107 -2.45 -5.42 14.72
N LEU A 108 -2.75 -4.73 13.63
CA LEU A 108 -3.64 -5.21 12.58
C LEU A 108 -3.13 -6.51 11.94
N ALA A 109 -1.85 -6.56 11.59
CA ALA A 109 -1.24 -7.75 11.00
C ALA A 109 -1.27 -8.99 11.92
N HIS A 110 -1.32 -8.78 13.24
CA HIS A 110 -1.46 -9.86 14.22
C HIS A 110 -2.90 -10.31 14.45
N THR A 111 -3.89 -9.48 14.13
CA THR A 111 -5.31 -9.77 14.38
C THR A 111 -6.07 -10.28 13.16
N CYS A 112 -5.48 -10.18 11.96
CA CYS A 112 -6.03 -10.66 10.70
C CYS A 112 -5.42 -11.99 10.27
#